data_90296b1016561263ab757cea89868b68
#
_entry.id   90296b1016561263ab757cea89868b68
#
_cell.length_a   1.000
_cell.length_b   1.000
_cell.length_c   1.000
_cell.angle_alpha   90.00
_cell.angle_beta   90.00
_cell.angle_gamma   90.00
#
_symmetry.space_group_name_H-M   'P 1'
#
loop_
_entity.id
_entity.type
_entity.pdbx_description
1 polymer ?
#
loop_
_entity_poly.entity_id
_entity_poly.type
_entity_poly.pdbx_seq_one_letter_code
_entity_poly.pdbx_strand_id
1 'polypeptide(L)'
;PAALIGVAEKGYMSVVLRLSATPGHSSMPPPKGTSAIAMLSAALKRLEDEQLPGGIRGVAAEMFDTLAPEMGGFSRVALSNLWLFGPLVQKQLEGAASTNALLRTTTALTIVNAGNKENVLPGRAEATVNFRLLPGDTKDGVLQHMRGQVSQAAPQDRFELFALPGAVEASKVAPTDSAQYRALNQTIREVFPDALVAPGLMVAGTDSIH
;
A
#
# COMPACT_ATOMS: atom_id res chain seq x y z
N PRO A 1 -2.92 -24.14 -14.79
CA PRO A 1 -2.01 -23.01 -14.51
C PRO A 1 -2.65 -21.67 -14.87
N ALA A 2 -2.17 -20.57 -14.28
CA ALA A 2 -2.62 -19.22 -14.64
C ALA A 2 -1.43 -18.39 -15.11
N ALA A 3 -1.62 -17.58 -16.16
CA ALA A 3 -0.67 -16.59 -16.66
C ALA A 3 -1.27 -15.20 -16.48
N LEU A 4 -0.52 -14.28 -15.86
CA LEU A 4 -0.95 -12.91 -15.67
C LEU A 4 -0.21 -11.99 -16.63
N ILE A 5 -0.95 -11.24 -17.45
CA ILE A 5 -0.41 -10.17 -18.29
C ILE A 5 -0.40 -8.89 -17.48
N GLY A 6 0.77 -8.34 -17.16
CA GLY A 6 0.91 -7.08 -16.44
C GLY A 6 0.33 -5.92 -17.25
N VAL A 7 -0.73 -5.29 -16.74
CA VAL A 7 -1.39 -4.15 -17.39
C VAL A 7 -1.17 -2.83 -16.67
N ALA A 8 -0.60 -2.87 -15.47
CA ALA A 8 -0.22 -1.68 -14.70
C ALA A 8 0.84 -2.03 -13.66
N GLU A 9 1.55 -1.01 -13.19
CA GLU A 9 2.50 -1.09 -12.08
C GLU A 9 2.09 -0.12 -10.96
N LYS A 10 2.34 -0.54 -9.71
CA LYS A 10 2.14 0.34 -8.55
C LYS A 10 3.16 1.47 -8.55
N GLY A 11 2.73 2.64 -8.10
CA GLY A 11 3.61 3.75 -7.82
C GLY A 11 4.49 3.48 -6.59
N TYR A 12 5.44 4.39 -6.36
CA TYR A 12 6.38 4.33 -5.25
C TYR A 12 6.49 5.68 -4.56
N MET A 13 6.47 5.68 -3.24
CA MET A 13 6.70 6.88 -2.44
C MET A 13 7.26 6.52 -1.08
N SER A 14 8.32 7.18 -0.65
CA SER A 14 8.77 7.17 0.73
C SER A 14 8.56 8.53 1.36
N VAL A 15 7.96 8.55 2.55
CA VAL A 15 7.70 9.77 3.31
C VAL A 15 8.43 9.69 4.63
N VAL A 16 9.15 10.75 4.98
CA VAL A 16 9.73 10.92 6.31
C VAL A 16 8.72 11.65 7.19
N LEU A 17 8.39 11.03 8.30
CA LEU A 17 7.68 11.64 9.43
C LEU A 17 8.73 12.05 10.48
N ARG A 18 8.77 13.32 10.79
CA ARG A 18 9.63 13.90 11.82
C ARG A 18 8.79 14.45 12.95
N LEU A 19 9.05 14.05 14.17
CA LEU A 19 8.45 14.59 15.39
C LEU A 19 9.47 15.40 16.17
N SER A 20 9.05 16.54 16.72
CA SER A 20 9.87 17.44 17.53
C SER A 20 9.27 17.62 18.92
N ALA A 21 10.12 17.58 19.94
CA ALA A 21 9.76 17.81 21.34
C ALA A 21 10.90 18.54 22.08
N THR A 22 10.65 18.99 23.27
CA THR A 22 11.69 19.56 24.12
C THR A 22 12.63 18.44 24.61
N PRO A 23 13.92 18.51 24.33
CA PRO A 23 14.89 17.53 24.87
C PRO A 23 15.03 17.69 26.37
N GLY A 24 15.46 16.63 27.05
CA GLY A 24 15.60 16.68 28.51
C GLY A 24 16.38 15.52 29.09
N HIS A 25 16.54 15.50 30.41
CA HIS A 25 17.14 14.40 31.14
C HIS A 25 16.07 13.36 31.53
N SER A 26 16.41 12.09 31.48
CA SER A 26 15.46 10.98 31.74
C SER A 26 14.89 10.97 33.16
N SER A 27 15.56 11.61 34.13
CA SER A 27 15.06 11.74 35.50
C SER A 27 13.87 12.71 35.66
N MET A 28 13.62 13.55 34.64
CA MET A 28 12.51 14.51 34.62
C MET A 28 11.72 14.33 33.31
N PRO A 29 10.98 13.23 33.16
CA PRO A 29 10.24 12.96 31.93
C PRO A 29 9.11 14.00 31.74
N PRO A 30 8.83 14.38 30.48
CA PRO A 30 7.72 15.29 30.17
C PRO A 30 6.36 14.58 30.41
N PRO A 31 5.24 15.30 30.34
CA PRO A 31 3.91 14.71 30.44
C PRO A 31 3.73 13.53 29.48
N LYS A 32 2.91 12.56 29.89
CA LYS A 32 2.65 11.33 29.13
C LYS A 32 2.26 11.65 27.66
N GLY A 33 2.92 11.00 26.72
CA GLY A 33 2.64 11.10 25.30
C GLY A 33 3.26 12.32 24.60
N THR A 34 4.03 13.17 25.29
CA THR A 34 4.54 14.43 24.70
C THR A 34 6.03 14.40 24.32
N SER A 35 6.76 13.32 24.62
CA SER A 35 8.14 13.15 24.13
C SER A 35 8.14 12.80 22.63
N ALA A 36 9.21 13.13 21.91
CA ALA A 36 9.32 12.86 20.49
C ALA A 36 9.12 11.37 20.15
N ILE A 37 9.72 10.48 20.96
CA ILE A 37 9.56 9.03 20.80
C ILE A 37 8.12 8.59 21.05
N ALA A 38 7.46 9.10 22.11
CA ALA A 38 6.08 8.70 22.42
C ALA A 38 5.10 9.13 21.33
N MET A 39 5.22 10.36 20.80
CA MET A 39 4.41 10.86 19.71
C MET A 39 4.68 10.04 18.41
N LEU A 40 5.96 9.76 18.10
CA LEU A 40 6.31 8.95 16.93
C LEU A 40 5.71 7.55 17.04
N SER A 41 5.86 6.88 18.17
CA SER A 41 5.30 5.53 18.39
C SER A 41 3.79 5.49 18.22
N ALA A 42 3.08 6.49 18.77
CA ALA A 42 1.64 6.61 18.61
C ALA A 42 1.24 6.85 17.15
N ALA A 43 1.97 7.71 16.43
CA ALA A 43 1.73 7.98 15.02
C ALA A 43 1.97 6.75 14.14
N LEU A 44 3.07 6.02 14.37
CA LEU A 44 3.38 4.78 13.64
C LEU A 44 2.34 3.68 13.89
N LYS A 45 1.92 3.52 15.15
CA LYS A 45 0.85 2.57 15.50
C LYS A 45 -0.45 2.88 14.73
N ARG A 46 -0.82 4.15 14.63
CA ARG A 46 -1.99 4.55 13.84
C ARG A 46 -1.84 4.30 12.36
N LEU A 47 -0.68 4.61 11.78
CA LEU A 47 -0.40 4.35 10.36
C LEU A 47 -0.43 2.86 10.01
N GLU A 48 -0.05 2.00 10.94
CA GLU A 48 -0.14 0.55 10.81
C GLU A 48 -1.58 0.05 10.89
N ASP A 49 -2.35 0.55 11.85
CA ASP A 49 -3.73 0.13 12.09
C ASP A 49 -4.72 0.71 11.07
N GLU A 50 -4.55 1.99 10.71
CA GLU A 50 -5.46 2.75 9.87
C GLU A 50 -4.87 2.92 8.46
N GLN A 51 -4.71 1.80 7.75
CA GLN A 51 -4.16 1.78 6.40
C GLN A 51 -5.10 2.44 5.38
N LEU A 52 -4.56 2.81 4.20
CA LEU A 52 -5.39 3.32 3.11
C LEU A 52 -6.49 2.32 2.73
N PRO A 53 -7.67 2.80 2.29
CA PRO A 53 -8.79 1.93 1.96
C PRO A 53 -8.45 0.88 0.93
N GLY A 54 -8.78 -0.37 1.22
CA GLY A 54 -8.69 -1.50 0.31
C GLY A 54 -10.00 -1.74 -0.44
N GLY A 55 -9.92 -2.47 -1.56
CA GLY A 55 -11.12 -2.88 -2.30
C GLY A 55 -10.79 -3.69 -3.53
N ILE A 56 -11.70 -4.58 -3.92
CA ILE A 56 -11.64 -5.31 -5.18
C ILE A 56 -12.11 -4.35 -6.27
N ARG A 57 -11.16 -3.66 -6.92
CA ARG A 57 -11.44 -2.63 -7.94
C ARG A 57 -10.35 -2.62 -9.03
N GLY A 58 -10.66 -1.99 -10.17
CA GLY A 58 -9.70 -1.83 -11.27
C GLY A 58 -9.11 -3.16 -11.71
N VAL A 59 -7.78 -3.24 -11.87
CA VAL A 59 -7.08 -4.45 -12.35
C VAL A 59 -7.39 -5.69 -11.51
N ALA A 60 -7.53 -5.54 -10.18
CA ALA A 60 -7.87 -6.67 -9.31
C ALA A 60 -9.28 -7.20 -9.60
N ALA A 61 -10.25 -6.33 -9.84
CA ALA A 61 -11.59 -6.75 -10.21
C ALA A 61 -11.61 -7.50 -11.56
N GLU A 62 -10.97 -6.95 -12.59
CA GLU A 62 -10.87 -7.60 -13.92
C GLU A 62 -10.15 -8.96 -13.83
N MET A 63 -9.09 -9.05 -13.01
CA MET A 63 -8.38 -10.30 -12.78
C MET A 63 -9.31 -11.35 -12.17
N PHE A 64 -10.06 -11.00 -11.12
CA PHE A 64 -10.98 -11.93 -10.47
C PHE A 64 -12.15 -12.29 -11.35
N ASP A 65 -12.73 -11.35 -12.09
CA ASP A 65 -13.80 -11.62 -13.05
C ASP A 65 -13.35 -12.62 -14.14
N THR A 66 -12.09 -12.50 -14.60
CA THR A 66 -11.52 -13.40 -15.60
C THR A 66 -11.25 -14.79 -15.02
N LEU A 67 -10.78 -14.89 -13.78
CA LEU A 67 -10.39 -16.15 -13.15
C LEU A 67 -11.60 -16.89 -12.52
N ALA A 68 -12.60 -16.18 -12.04
CA ALA A 68 -13.73 -16.74 -11.29
C ALA A 68 -14.47 -17.89 -12.00
N PRO A 69 -14.77 -17.82 -13.31
CA PRO A 69 -15.45 -18.92 -14.02
C PRO A 69 -14.69 -20.24 -14.02
N GLU A 70 -13.38 -20.17 -13.94
CA GLU A 70 -12.48 -21.32 -14.01
C GLU A 70 -12.11 -21.88 -12.62
N MET A 71 -12.52 -21.20 -11.56
CA MET A 71 -12.33 -21.67 -10.20
C MET A 71 -13.40 -22.73 -9.83
N GLY A 72 -13.05 -23.62 -8.93
CA GLY A 72 -13.96 -24.67 -8.45
C GLY A 72 -14.66 -24.29 -7.15
N GLY A 73 -15.78 -24.99 -6.88
CA GLY A 73 -16.45 -24.96 -5.58
C GLY A 73 -16.96 -23.59 -5.14
N PHE A 74 -16.88 -23.32 -3.85
CA PHE A 74 -17.39 -22.09 -3.24
C PHE A 74 -16.64 -20.82 -3.75
N SER A 75 -15.36 -20.94 -4.08
CA SER A 75 -14.56 -19.80 -4.59
C SER A 75 -15.15 -19.23 -5.88
N ARG A 76 -15.62 -20.09 -6.79
CA ARG A 76 -16.33 -19.66 -8.01
C ARG A 76 -17.59 -18.88 -7.68
N VAL A 77 -18.42 -19.41 -6.78
CA VAL A 77 -19.67 -18.76 -6.39
C VAL A 77 -19.41 -17.41 -5.74
N ALA A 78 -18.43 -17.34 -4.83
CA ALA A 78 -18.11 -16.13 -4.10
C ALA A 78 -17.52 -15.03 -5.01
N LEU A 79 -16.60 -15.36 -5.91
CA LEU A 79 -15.97 -14.40 -6.82
C LEU A 79 -16.92 -13.97 -7.94
N SER A 80 -17.80 -14.85 -8.43
CA SER A 80 -18.83 -14.50 -9.42
C SER A 80 -19.99 -13.67 -8.84
N ASN A 81 -20.07 -13.53 -7.51
CA ASN A 81 -21.10 -12.77 -6.81
C ASN A 81 -20.51 -11.80 -5.79
N LEU A 82 -19.51 -11.00 -6.21
CA LEU A 82 -18.84 -10.03 -5.33
C LEU A 82 -19.81 -9.00 -4.75
N TRP A 83 -20.93 -8.72 -5.39
CA TRP A 83 -21.97 -7.84 -4.84
C TRP A 83 -22.55 -8.37 -3.51
N LEU A 84 -22.58 -9.71 -3.32
CA LEU A 84 -23.05 -10.37 -2.10
C LEU A 84 -21.90 -10.75 -1.17
N PHE A 85 -20.84 -11.36 -1.70
CA PHE A 85 -19.73 -11.92 -0.94
C PHE A 85 -18.52 -10.98 -0.85
N GLY A 86 -18.55 -9.79 -1.49
CA GLY A 86 -17.43 -8.86 -1.56
C GLY A 86 -16.73 -8.60 -0.22
N PRO A 87 -17.44 -8.24 0.86
CA PRO A 87 -16.82 -7.99 2.15
C PRO A 87 -16.10 -9.21 2.72
N LEU A 88 -16.64 -10.42 2.54
CA LEU A 88 -16.03 -11.67 3.01
C LEU A 88 -14.77 -12.00 2.20
N VAL A 89 -14.88 -11.92 0.87
CA VAL A 89 -13.75 -12.16 -0.04
C VAL A 89 -12.64 -11.15 0.21
N GLN A 90 -12.96 -9.87 0.33
CA GLN A 90 -11.99 -8.82 0.63
C GLN A 90 -11.25 -9.10 1.94
N LYS A 91 -11.97 -9.40 3.02
CA LYS A 91 -11.36 -9.72 4.32
C LYS A 91 -10.41 -10.92 4.24
N GLN A 92 -10.77 -11.93 3.46
CA GLN A 92 -9.91 -13.09 3.25
C GLN A 92 -8.65 -12.73 2.46
N LEU A 93 -8.78 -11.94 1.40
CA LEU A 93 -7.67 -11.48 0.57
C LEU A 93 -6.73 -10.52 1.31
N GLU A 94 -7.25 -9.71 2.22
CA GLU A 94 -6.46 -8.82 3.08
C GLU A 94 -5.59 -9.57 4.08
N GLY A 95 -5.93 -10.83 4.38
CA GLY A 95 -5.18 -11.68 5.32
C GLY A 95 -3.81 -12.15 4.81
N ALA A 96 -3.53 -12.07 3.51
CA ALA A 96 -2.22 -12.44 2.95
C ALA A 96 -1.55 -11.23 2.27
N ALA A 97 -0.25 -11.04 2.51
CA ALA A 97 0.49 -9.87 2.03
C ALA A 97 0.42 -9.67 0.52
N SER A 98 0.50 -10.75 -0.26
CA SER A 98 0.46 -10.69 -1.73
C SER A 98 -0.90 -10.24 -2.26
N THR A 99 -1.99 -10.77 -1.73
CA THR A 99 -3.34 -10.41 -2.15
C THR A 99 -3.76 -9.04 -1.61
N ASN A 100 -3.40 -8.70 -0.35
CA ASN A 100 -3.62 -7.38 0.20
C ASN A 100 -2.95 -6.28 -0.65
N ALA A 101 -1.74 -6.56 -1.18
CA ALA A 101 -1.04 -5.63 -2.06
C ALA A 101 -1.75 -5.37 -3.39
N LEU A 102 -2.64 -6.26 -3.85
CA LEU A 102 -3.48 -6.04 -5.03
C LEU A 102 -4.69 -5.15 -4.74
N LEU A 103 -5.11 -5.06 -3.48
CA LEU A 103 -6.37 -4.42 -3.09
C LEU A 103 -6.22 -2.97 -2.64
N ARG A 104 -5.02 -2.55 -2.20
CA ARG A 104 -4.80 -1.21 -1.64
C ARG A 104 -3.43 -0.63 -1.93
N THR A 105 -3.31 0.67 -1.80
CA THR A 105 -2.03 1.32 -1.57
C THR A 105 -1.49 0.85 -0.24
N THR A 106 -0.34 0.17 -0.27
CA THR A 106 0.25 -0.43 0.93
C THR A 106 1.11 0.55 1.70
N THR A 107 1.09 0.44 3.02
CA THR A 107 1.91 1.19 3.96
C THR A 107 2.92 0.26 4.61
N ALA A 108 4.20 0.64 4.61
CA ALA A 108 5.26 -0.12 5.26
C ALA A 108 6.16 0.80 6.10
N LEU A 109 6.29 0.51 7.39
CA LEU A 109 7.20 1.20 8.29
C LEU A 109 8.60 0.62 8.10
N THR A 110 9.55 1.40 7.55
CA THR A 110 10.84 0.85 7.10
C THR A 110 12.03 1.29 7.91
N ILE A 111 12.06 2.53 8.40
CA ILE A 111 13.18 3.07 9.17
C ILE A 111 12.63 3.85 10.36
N VAL A 112 13.25 3.69 11.52
CA VAL A 112 13.01 4.51 12.72
C VAL A 112 14.33 4.95 13.33
N ASN A 113 14.47 6.25 13.58
CA ASN A 113 15.63 6.85 14.21
C ASN A 113 15.19 7.77 15.35
N ALA A 114 15.66 7.51 16.57
CA ALA A 114 15.37 8.35 17.73
C ALA A 114 16.38 8.13 18.85
N GLY A 115 16.79 9.22 19.48
CA GLY A 115 17.72 9.19 20.61
C GLY A 115 19.14 8.75 20.26
N ASN A 116 20.08 9.02 21.15
CA ASN A 116 21.49 8.65 21.02
C ASN A 116 22.15 8.30 22.35
N LYS A 117 21.44 8.47 23.46
CA LYS A 117 21.88 8.12 24.80
C LYS A 117 20.73 7.63 25.65
N GLU A 118 20.99 6.66 26.51
CA GLU A 118 20.02 5.99 27.38
C GLU A 118 19.35 6.91 28.41
N ASN A 119 20.02 7.99 28.78
CA ASN A 119 19.57 8.93 29.83
C ASN A 119 19.17 10.31 29.29
N VAL A 120 19.02 10.46 27.96
CA VAL A 120 18.64 11.74 27.31
C VAL A 120 17.35 11.54 26.53
N LEU A 121 16.38 12.41 26.80
CA LEU A 121 15.17 12.50 26.00
C LEU A 121 15.47 13.25 24.69
N PRO A 122 15.31 12.62 23.52
CA PRO A 122 15.63 13.29 22.25
C PRO A 122 14.65 14.41 21.93
N GLY A 123 15.17 15.50 21.39
CA GLY A 123 14.36 16.60 20.86
C GLY A 123 13.71 16.28 19.51
N ARG A 124 14.12 15.16 18.86
CA ARG A 124 13.65 14.75 17.54
C ARG A 124 13.58 13.23 17.44
N ALA A 125 12.53 12.74 16.76
CA ALA A 125 12.40 11.36 16.38
C ALA A 125 11.85 11.29 14.94
N GLU A 126 12.35 10.36 14.14
CA GLU A 126 12.00 10.24 12.73
C GLU A 126 11.67 8.81 12.34
N ALA A 127 10.76 8.67 11.39
CA ALA A 127 10.52 7.41 10.70
C ALA A 127 10.36 7.62 9.21
N THR A 128 10.81 6.64 8.43
CA THR A 128 10.48 6.55 7.00
C THR A 128 9.37 5.53 6.81
N VAL A 129 8.33 5.95 6.11
CA VAL A 129 7.19 5.12 5.72
C VAL A 129 7.19 4.99 4.22
N ASN A 130 7.22 3.75 3.71
CA ASN A 130 7.17 3.45 2.29
C ASN A 130 5.75 3.10 1.86
N PHE A 131 5.35 3.63 0.73
CA PHE A 131 4.05 3.38 0.10
C PHE A 131 4.24 2.81 -1.29
N ARG A 132 3.39 1.84 -1.64
CA ARG A 132 3.21 1.37 -3.01
C ARG A 132 1.81 1.72 -3.47
N LEU A 133 1.72 2.72 -4.35
CA LEU A 133 0.46 3.33 -4.74
C LEU A 133 -0.29 2.46 -5.74
N LEU A 134 -1.58 2.25 -5.49
CA LEU A 134 -2.47 1.60 -6.46
C LEU A 134 -2.78 2.55 -7.62
N PRO A 135 -2.97 2.06 -8.85
CA PRO A 135 -3.51 2.88 -9.93
C PRO A 135 -4.81 3.56 -9.51
N GLY A 136 -4.86 4.88 -9.64
CA GLY A 136 -5.96 5.74 -9.21
C GLY A 136 -5.76 6.42 -7.85
N ASP A 137 -4.84 5.94 -7.02
CA ASP A 137 -4.41 6.66 -5.81
C ASP A 137 -3.27 7.63 -6.18
N THR A 138 -3.17 8.75 -5.45
CA THR A 138 -2.19 9.80 -5.73
C THR A 138 -1.22 10.02 -4.56
N LYS A 139 -0.04 10.57 -4.86
CA LYS A 139 0.93 10.97 -3.82
C LYS A 139 0.34 11.97 -2.83
N ASP A 140 -0.45 12.92 -3.32
CA ASP A 140 -1.12 13.89 -2.45
C ASP A 140 -2.17 13.23 -1.56
N GLY A 141 -2.92 12.26 -2.07
CA GLY A 141 -3.87 11.46 -1.29
C GLY A 141 -3.20 10.69 -0.17
N VAL A 142 -2.03 10.09 -0.43
CA VAL A 142 -1.20 9.41 0.58
C VAL A 142 -0.73 10.40 1.65
N LEU A 143 -0.21 11.57 1.27
CA LEU A 143 0.23 12.59 2.23
C LEU A 143 -0.94 13.11 3.08
N GLN A 144 -2.11 13.30 2.49
CA GLN A 144 -3.31 13.73 3.20
C GLN A 144 -3.76 12.67 4.21
N HIS A 145 -3.81 11.40 3.82
CA HIS A 145 -4.11 10.29 4.73
C HIS A 145 -3.11 10.24 5.90
N MET A 146 -1.82 10.26 5.58
CA MET A 146 -0.76 10.22 6.58
C MET A 146 -0.85 11.40 7.56
N ARG A 147 -1.09 12.62 7.06
CA ARG A 147 -1.30 13.82 7.88
C ARG A 147 -2.52 13.66 8.79
N GLY A 148 -3.62 13.13 8.27
CA GLY A 148 -4.84 12.88 9.04
C GLY A 148 -4.61 11.92 10.20
N GLN A 149 -3.84 10.85 9.99
CA GLN A 149 -3.53 9.89 11.05
C GLN A 149 -2.54 10.45 12.08
N VAL A 150 -1.48 11.12 11.61
CA VAL A 150 -0.44 11.68 12.50
C VAL A 150 -1.01 12.80 13.38
N SER A 151 -1.90 13.65 12.87
CA SER A 151 -2.50 14.74 13.64
C SER A 151 -3.40 14.28 14.81
N GLN A 152 -3.80 13.01 14.82
CA GLN A 152 -4.49 12.40 15.96
C GLN A 152 -3.53 11.88 17.05
N ALA A 153 -2.23 11.78 16.72
CA ALA A 153 -1.19 11.30 17.65
C ALA A 153 -0.27 12.43 18.14
N ALA A 154 -0.16 13.53 17.39
CA ALA A 154 0.70 14.65 17.71
C ALA A 154 0.09 15.99 17.24
N PRO A 155 0.30 17.10 17.97
CA PRO A 155 -0.07 18.44 17.50
C PRO A 155 0.59 18.78 16.16
N GLN A 156 -0.10 19.57 15.32
CA GLN A 156 0.38 19.91 13.97
C GLN A 156 1.71 20.69 13.94
N ASP A 157 1.97 21.48 14.96
CA ASP A 157 3.23 22.23 15.13
C ASP A 157 4.40 21.34 15.60
N ARG A 158 4.14 20.08 15.89
CA ARG A 158 5.14 19.12 16.40
C ARG A 158 5.57 18.10 15.37
N PHE A 159 4.98 18.07 14.18
CA PHE A 159 5.39 17.12 13.14
C PHE A 159 5.55 17.75 11.77
N GLU A 160 6.44 17.17 10.99
CA GLU A 160 6.66 17.47 9.57
C GLU A 160 6.55 16.18 8.76
N LEU A 161 5.97 16.30 7.55
CA LEU A 161 5.92 15.23 6.55
C LEU A 161 6.57 15.72 5.27
N PHE A 162 7.51 14.98 4.75
CA PHE A 162 8.10 15.26 3.45
C PHE A 162 8.43 13.99 2.67
N ALA A 163 8.07 14.01 1.37
CA ALA A 163 8.38 12.93 0.47
C ALA A 163 9.88 12.93 0.14
N LEU A 164 10.48 11.74 0.10
CA LEU A 164 11.84 11.58 -0.42
C LEU A 164 11.85 11.69 -1.95
N PRO A 165 13.00 12.10 -2.55
CA PRO A 165 13.17 12.08 -4.00
C PRO A 165 12.90 10.68 -4.59
N GLY A 166 12.46 10.63 -5.86
CA GLY A 166 12.15 9.37 -6.54
C GLY A 166 10.72 8.86 -6.35
N ALA A 167 9.84 9.66 -5.75
CA ALA A 167 8.41 9.33 -5.69
C ALA A 167 7.77 9.39 -7.08
N VAL A 168 7.12 8.29 -7.49
CA VAL A 168 6.41 8.17 -8.77
C VAL A 168 4.97 7.71 -8.56
N GLU A 169 4.05 8.25 -9.36
CA GLU A 169 2.66 7.78 -9.41
C GLU A 169 2.60 6.35 -9.99
N ALA A 170 1.50 5.64 -9.73
CA ALA A 170 1.24 4.39 -10.42
C ALA A 170 1.14 4.60 -11.94
N SER A 171 1.52 3.60 -12.71
CA SER A 171 1.36 3.66 -14.16
C SER A 171 -0.11 3.75 -14.56
N LYS A 172 -0.37 4.27 -15.76
CA LYS A 172 -1.70 4.13 -16.36
C LYS A 172 -2.01 2.66 -16.62
N VAL A 173 -3.26 2.27 -16.40
CA VAL A 173 -3.72 0.91 -16.72
C VAL A 173 -3.83 0.77 -18.23
N ALA A 174 -3.13 -0.21 -18.82
CA ALA A 174 -3.25 -0.55 -20.23
C ALA A 174 -4.59 -1.24 -20.48
N PRO A 175 -5.31 -0.89 -21.59
CA PRO A 175 -6.61 -1.49 -21.87
C PRO A 175 -6.47 -2.98 -22.22
N THR A 176 -7.32 -3.81 -21.60
CA THR A 176 -7.35 -5.26 -21.82
C THR A 176 -8.03 -5.65 -23.14
N ASP A 177 -8.69 -4.69 -23.81
CA ASP A 177 -9.24 -4.81 -25.15
C ASP A 177 -8.30 -4.32 -26.26
N SER A 178 -7.06 -3.94 -25.93
CA SER A 178 -6.06 -3.50 -26.91
C SER A 178 -5.57 -4.65 -27.81
N ALA A 179 -5.09 -4.31 -29.00
CA ALA A 179 -4.50 -5.28 -29.92
C ALA A 179 -3.27 -5.99 -29.32
N GLN A 180 -2.48 -5.27 -28.55
CA GLN A 180 -1.28 -5.79 -27.88
C GLN A 180 -1.66 -6.82 -26.79
N TYR A 181 -2.64 -6.51 -25.96
CA TYR A 181 -3.13 -7.45 -24.96
C TYR A 181 -3.67 -8.72 -25.58
N ARG A 182 -4.51 -8.59 -26.65
CA ARG A 182 -5.05 -9.74 -27.38
C ARG A 182 -3.95 -10.60 -28.01
N ALA A 183 -2.92 -9.97 -28.60
CA ALA A 183 -1.80 -10.71 -29.19
C ALA A 183 -1.02 -11.52 -28.13
N LEU A 184 -0.71 -10.91 -26.97
CA LEU A 184 -0.07 -11.60 -25.85
C LEU A 184 -0.93 -12.76 -25.32
N ASN A 185 -2.23 -12.51 -25.11
CA ASN A 185 -3.17 -13.53 -24.65
C ASN A 185 -3.20 -14.72 -25.62
N GLN A 186 -3.32 -14.45 -26.92
CA GLN A 186 -3.32 -15.49 -27.95
C GLN A 186 -2.01 -16.28 -27.94
N THR A 187 -0.86 -15.61 -27.95
CA THR A 187 0.44 -16.27 -27.93
C THR A 187 0.63 -17.17 -26.70
N ILE A 188 0.19 -16.71 -25.54
CA ILE A 188 0.26 -17.52 -24.31
C ILE A 188 -0.60 -18.79 -24.45
N ARG A 189 -1.82 -18.66 -24.98
CA ARG A 189 -2.73 -19.80 -25.17
C ARG A 189 -2.26 -20.77 -26.26
N GLU A 190 -1.56 -20.30 -27.29
CA GLU A 190 -0.94 -21.15 -28.31
C GLU A 190 0.20 -22.01 -27.74
N VAL A 191 1.00 -21.43 -26.84
CA VAL A 191 2.15 -22.13 -26.21
C VAL A 191 1.72 -22.97 -25.01
N PHE A 192 0.70 -22.48 -24.25
CA PHE A 192 0.19 -23.10 -23.03
C PHE A 192 -1.35 -23.20 -23.10
N PRO A 193 -1.89 -24.18 -23.83
CA PRO A 193 -3.34 -24.28 -24.09
C PRO A 193 -4.21 -24.37 -22.81
N ASP A 194 -3.66 -24.94 -21.74
CA ASP A 194 -4.34 -25.11 -20.45
C ASP A 194 -4.17 -23.91 -19.50
N ALA A 195 -3.51 -22.83 -19.94
CA ALA A 195 -3.30 -21.66 -19.10
C ALA A 195 -4.50 -20.72 -19.13
N LEU A 196 -4.96 -20.35 -17.94
CA LEU A 196 -5.88 -19.24 -17.75
C LEU A 196 -5.11 -17.94 -17.89
N VAL A 197 -5.52 -17.08 -18.81
CA VAL A 197 -4.84 -15.79 -19.03
C VAL A 197 -5.72 -14.67 -18.49
N ALA A 198 -5.18 -13.90 -17.54
CA ALA A 198 -5.88 -12.78 -16.92
C ALA A 198 -5.00 -11.53 -16.85
N PRO A 199 -5.58 -10.32 -16.75
CA PRO A 199 -4.80 -9.13 -16.46
C PRO A 199 -4.22 -9.21 -15.05
N GLY A 200 -3.04 -8.62 -14.85
CA GLY A 200 -2.35 -8.58 -13.56
C GLY A 200 -1.81 -7.20 -13.22
N LEU A 201 -1.74 -6.92 -11.93
CA LEU A 201 -1.08 -5.73 -11.40
C LEU A 201 0.33 -6.10 -10.94
N MET A 202 1.33 -5.41 -11.46
CA MET A 202 2.69 -5.50 -10.93
C MET A 202 2.76 -4.68 -9.63
N VAL A 203 2.99 -5.39 -8.52
CA VAL A 203 3.04 -4.77 -7.17
C VAL A 203 4.39 -4.13 -6.85
N ALA A 204 5.41 -4.41 -7.66
CA ALA A 204 6.76 -3.81 -7.63
C ALA A 204 6.97 -2.93 -8.87
N GLY A 205 8.11 -2.25 -8.97
CA GLY A 205 8.52 -1.59 -10.20
C GLY A 205 9.27 -2.54 -11.13
N THR A 206 9.13 -2.33 -12.43
CA THR A 206 9.90 -3.04 -13.47
C THR A 206 10.47 -2.05 -14.48
N ASP A 207 11.40 -2.51 -15.33
CA ASP A 207 11.96 -1.68 -16.42
C ASP A 207 10.94 -1.42 -17.54
N SER A 208 9.76 -2.04 -17.47
CA SER A 208 8.70 -1.88 -18.47
C SER A 208 7.90 -0.57 -18.34
N ILE A 209 8.22 0.27 -17.37
CA ILE A 209 7.56 1.56 -17.13
C ILE A 209 7.98 2.66 -18.12
N HIS A 210 9.00 2.41 -18.94
CA HIS A 210 9.60 3.39 -19.88
C HIS A 210 9.10 3.24 -21.30
#